data_556aeca9e53cc8aaac3ea031db0748dc
#
_entry.id   556aeca9e53cc8aaac3ea031db0748dc
#
_cell.length_a   1.000
_cell.length_b   1.000
_cell.length_c   1.000
_cell.angle_alpha   90.00
_cell.angle_beta   90.00
_cell.angle_gamma   90.00
#
_symmetry.space_group_name_H-M   'P 1'
#
loop_
_entity.id
_entity.type
_entity.pdbx_description
1 polymer ?
#
loop_
_entity_poly.entity_id
_entity_poly.type
_entity_poly.pdbx_seq_one_letter_code
_entity_poly.pdbx_strand_id
1 'polypeptide(L)'
;MATAVGVVFSPGGKVYSFDPNGLELAWNTKVICHTSRGQELGRVVQPNYELESRPAQPLKRVVRRATSADEETAAKNRVEAKQAMKVLRELLRGSDLELKPISAELVFDGSRIVFSYQADTRPDLTALQEKLRGRLDRRVELRSVGPRECARLCGDHGLCGDQHCCRKFPSHEQPITLRMAKDQELPMSSGRITGLCGRLRCCLAFEHPTYKSFRDRAPRVGRRVETPQGGGVVTAYQVLSDTCTVEPEGGDSFDILIDDCRELA
;
A
#
# COMPACT_ATOMS: atom_id res chain seq x y z
N MET A 1 20.99 -16.94 -10.07
CA MET A 1 20.16 -15.93 -9.38
C MET A 1 18.85 -16.59 -8.97
N ALA A 2 18.22 -16.17 -7.89
CA ALA A 2 16.96 -16.77 -7.44
C ALA A 2 15.81 -16.06 -8.15
N THR A 3 14.96 -16.83 -8.82
CA THR A 3 13.75 -16.30 -9.48
C THR A 3 12.62 -16.21 -8.46
N ALA A 4 11.85 -15.14 -8.48
CA ALA A 4 10.69 -14.94 -7.66
C ALA A 4 9.47 -14.52 -8.48
N VAL A 5 8.28 -14.66 -7.91
CA VAL A 5 7.01 -14.16 -8.44
C VAL A 5 6.28 -13.38 -7.36
N GLY A 6 5.73 -12.21 -7.69
CA GLY A 6 4.95 -11.40 -6.74
C GLY A 6 3.48 -11.79 -6.74
N VAL A 7 2.97 -12.21 -5.58
CA VAL A 7 1.58 -12.68 -5.41
C VAL A 7 0.85 -11.86 -4.36
N VAL A 8 -0.41 -11.53 -4.62
CA VAL A 8 -1.35 -10.94 -3.65
C VAL A 8 -2.50 -11.89 -3.36
N PHE A 9 -2.98 -11.91 -2.11
CA PHE A 9 -4.08 -12.78 -1.67
C PHE A 9 -5.42 -12.04 -1.54
N SER A 10 -5.39 -10.72 -1.47
CA SER A 10 -6.59 -9.88 -1.41
C SER A 10 -6.40 -8.61 -2.24
N PRO A 11 -7.46 -8.00 -2.76
CA PRO A 11 -7.38 -6.71 -3.45
C PRO A 11 -6.73 -5.65 -2.56
N GLY A 12 -5.66 -5.01 -3.05
CA GLY A 12 -4.87 -4.05 -2.26
C GLY A 12 -4.05 -4.69 -1.13
N GLY A 13 -3.94 -6.01 -1.08
CA GLY A 13 -3.07 -6.73 -0.14
C GLY A 13 -1.59 -6.48 -0.42
N LYS A 14 -0.74 -6.83 0.56
CA LYS A 14 0.71 -6.81 0.39
C LYS A 14 1.12 -7.77 -0.73
N VAL A 15 2.10 -7.37 -1.52
CA VAL A 15 2.75 -8.27 -2.48
C VAL A 15 3.78 -9.11 -1.73
N TYR A 16 3.68 -10.41 -1.89
CA TYR A 16 4.62 -11.37 -1.30
C TYR A 16 5.40 -12.06 -2.40
N SER A 17 6.71 -12.16 -2.22
CA SER A 17 7.58 -12.89 -3.13
C SER A 17 7.53 -14.39 -2.83
N PHE A 18 7.29 -15.19 -3.86
CA PHE A 18 7.28 -16.65 -3.81
C PHE A 18 8.27 -17.22 -4.80
N ASP A 19 8.78 -18.42 -4.52
CA ASP A 19 9.47 -19.25 -5.49
C ASP A 19 8.44 -19.77 -6.51
N PRO A 20 8.59 -19.46 -7.80
CA PRO A 20 7.66 -19.90 -8.85
C PRO A 20 7.65 -21.42 -9.05
N ASN A 21 8.58 -22.17 -8.44
CA ASN A 21 8.68 -23.63 -8.51
C ASN A 21 8.76 -24.16 -9.94
N GLY A 22 9.56 -23.51 -10.79
CA GLY A 22 9.72 -23.87 -12.19
C GLY A 22 8.55 -23.48 -13.11
N LEU A 23 7.53 -22.78 -12.58
CA LEU A 23 6.39 -22.34 -13.38
C LEU A 23 6.68 -20.97 -14.01
N GLU A 24 6.33 -20.80 -15.27
CA GLU A 24 6.21 -19.48 -15.89
C GLU A 24 4.82 -18.91 -15.60
N LEU A 25 4.78 -17.83 -14.85
CA LEU A 25 3.56 -17.23 -14.33
C LEU A 25 3.38 -15.82 -14.87
N ALA A 26 2.41 -15.65 -15.77
CA ALA A 26 2.05 -14.36 -16.32
C ALA A 26 1.27 -13.50 -15.30
N TRP A 27 1.23 -12.19 -15.56
CA TRP A 27 0.40 -11.26 -14.80
C TRP A 27 -1.07 -11.71 -14.76
N ASN A 28 -1.72 -11.51 -13.62
CA ASN A 28 -3.11 -11.90 -13.35
C ASN A 28 -3.39 -13.41 -13.27
N THR A 29 -2.36 -14.28 -13.39
CA THR A 29 -2.52 -15.72 -13.20
C THR A 29 -2.92 -16.01 -11.76
N LYS A 30 -3.95 -16.84 -11.54
CA LYS A 30 -4.32 -17.33 -10.21
C LYS A 30 -3.50 -18.56 -9.86
N VAL A 31 -3.00 -18.59 -8.63
CA VAL A 31 -2.08 -19.62 -8.14
C VAL A 31 -2.43 -20.05 -6.73
N ILE A 32 -2.15 -21.30 -6.40
CA ILE A 32 -2.17 -21.81 -5.03
C ILE A 32 -0.76 -21.71 -4.47
N CYS A 33 -0.62 -21.00 -3.35
CA CYS A 33 0.65 -20.79 -2.67
C CYS A 33 0.64 -21.44 -1.29
N HIS A 34 1.79 -21.92 -0.86
CA HIS A 34 1.98 -22.39 0.51
C HIS A 34 2.35 -21.21 1.41
N THR A 35 1.50 -20.87 2.38
CA THR A 35 1.71 -19.75 3.30
C THR A 35 1.88 -20.23 4.74
N SER A 36 2.08 -19.32 5.68
CA SER A 36 2.06 -19.67 7.12
C SER A 36 0.67 -20.04 7.63
N ARG A 37 -0.37 -19.75 6.85
CA ARG A 37 -1.78 -20.05 7.18
C ARG A 37 -2.28 -21.33 6.51
N GLY A 38 -1.44 -22.00 5.72
CA GLY A 38 -1.80 -23.13 4.88
C GLY A 38 -1.73 -22.79 3.39
N GLN A 39 -2.49 -23.50 2.57
CA GLN A 39 -2.63 -23.17 1.16
C GLN A 39 -3.59 -21.98 1.00
N GLU A 40 -3.24 -21.04 0.16
CA GLU A 40 -4.06 -19.86 -0.15
C GLU A 40 -4.11 -19.62 -1.66
N LEU A 41 -5.28 -19.20 -2.13
CA LEU A 41 -5.45 -18.76 -3.51
C LEU A 41 -4.96 -17.32 -3.65
N GLY A 42 -3.90 -17.13 -4.43
CA GLY A 42 -3.36 -15.81 -4.75
C GLY A 42 -3.47 -15.46 -6.23
N ARG A 43 -3.15 -14.21 -6.53
CA ARG A 43 -3.07 -13.68 -7.89
C ARG A 43 -1.72 -13.08 -8.14
N VAL A 44 -1.09 -13.43 -9.25
CA VAL A 44 0.18 -12.89 -9.69
C VAL A 44 0.01 -11.43 -10.10
N VAL A 45 0.77 -10.54 -9.48
CA VAL A 45 0.82 -9.09 -9.78
C VAL A 45 2.20 -8.66 -10.27
N GLN A 46 3.18 -9.52 -10.13
CA GLN A 46 4.51 -9.33 -10.69
C GLN A 46 4.95 -10.67 -11.26
N PRO A 47 5.05 -10.79 -12.60
CA PRO A 47 5.54 -12.00 -13.26
C PRO A 47 6.93 -12.40 -12.77
N ASN A 48 7.42 -13.56 -13.19
CA ASN A 48 8.71 -14.05 -12.78
C ASN A 48 9.81 -12.99 -12.97
N TYR A 49 10.55 -12.70 -11.91
CA TYR A 49 11.65 -11.74 -11.90
C TYR A 49 12.85 -12.27 -11.11
N GLU A 50 14.03 -11.75 -11.43
CA GLU A 50 15.25 -12.07 -10.70
C GLU A 50 15.35 -11.21 -9.44
N LEU A 51 15.73 -11.85 -8.32
CA LEU A 51 15.99 -11.14 -7.08
C LEU A 51 17.36 -10.48 -7.14
N GLU A 52 17.43 -9.20 -6.80
CA GLU A 52 18.68 -8.43 -6.69
C GLU A 52 19.62 -9.00 -5.62
N SER A 53 19.05 -9.59 -4.56
CA SER A 53 19.80 -10.20 -3.46
C SER A 53 19.15 -11.49 -3.00
N ARG A 54 19.97 -12.42 -2.47
CA ARG A 54 19.44 -13.67 -1.91
C ARG A 54 18.65 -13.36 -0.62
N PRO A 55 17.38 -13.81 -0.53
CA PRO A 55 16.58 -13.57 0.66
C PRO A 55 17.18 -14.29 1.88
N ALA A 56 17.08 -13.65 3.06
CA ALA A 56 17.58 -14.20 4.31
C ALA A 56 16.93 -15.56 4.70
N GLN A 57 15.72 -15.79 4.21
CA GLN A 57 14.99 -17.06 4.37
C GLN A 57 14.55 -17.60 3.01
N PRO A 58 14.50 -18.94 2.82
CA PRO A 58 13.99 -19.53 1.59
C PRO A 58 12.58 -19.01 1.27
N LEU A 59 12.34 -18.62 0.02
CA LEU A 59 11.00 -18.25 -0.41
C LEU A 59 10.06 -19.44 -0.29
N LYS A 60 8.84 -19.17 0.15
CA LYS A 60 7.77 -20.16 0.08
C LYS A 60 7.39 -20.38 -1.38
N ARG A 61 6.88 -21.57 -1.70
CA ARG A 61 6.65 -21.99 -3.09
C ARG A 61 5.23 -21.75 -3.55
N VAL A 62 5.11 -21.43 -4.81
CA VAL A 62 3.86 -21.65 -5.55
C VAL A 62 3.68 -23.15 -5.74
N VAL A 63 2.52 -23.68 -5.32
CA VAL A 63 2.23 -25.11 -5.42
C VAL A 63 1.87 -25.47 -6.86
N ARG A 64 0.94 -24.72 -7.44
CA ARG A 64 0.42 -24.91 -8.80
C ARG A 64 -0.40 -23.72 -9.28
N ARG A 65 -0.73 -23.69 -10.55
CA ARG A 65 -1.79 -22.80 -11.05
C ARG A 65 -3.15 -23.23 -10.46
N ALA A 66 -4.00 -22.25 -10.21
CA ALA A 66 -5.36 -22.52 -9.73
C ALA A 66 -6.24 -23.11 -10.84
N THR A 67 -7.13 -24.00 -10.45
CA THR A 67 -8.15 -24.58 -11.31
C THR A 67 -9.49 -23.85 -11.12
N SER A 68 -10.48 -24.13 -11.99
CA SER A 68 -11.86 -23.62 -11.81
C SER A 68 -12.48 -24.06 -10.48
N ALA A 69 -12.20 -25.29 -10.05
CA ALA A 69 -12.67 -25.80 -8.75
C ALA A 69 -12.09 -25.02 -7.57
N ASP A 70 -10.83 -24.56 -7.66
CA ASP A 70 -10.22 -23.68 -6.65
C ASP A 70 -10.92 -22.33 -6.60
N GLU A 71 -11.28 -21.79 -7.75
CA GLU A 71 -12.00 -20.52 -7.84
C GLU A 71 -13.41 -20.62 -7.26
N GLU A 72 -14.10 -21.73 -7.51
CA GLU A 72 -15.41 -22.00 -6.91
C GLU A 72 -15.31 -22.13 -5.39
N THR A 73 -14.29 -22.86 -4.90
CA THR A 73 -14.02 -22.97 -3.46
C THR A 73 -13.76 -21.60 -2.84
N ALA A 74 -12.95 -20.78 -3.45
CA ALA A 74 -12.68 -19.41 -2.99
C ALA A 74 -13.97 -18.54 -3.02
N ALA A 75 -14.84 -18.73 -4.01
CA ALA A 75 -16.11 -18.02 -4.08
C ALA A 75 -17.06 -18.44 -2.94
N LYS A 76 -17.18 -19.74 -2.66
CA LYS A 76 -17.93 -20.27 -1.51
C LYS A 76 -17.39 -19.71 -0.19
N ASN A 77 -16.08 -19.75 0.00
CA ASN A 77 -15.44 -19.20 1.20
C ASN A 77 -15.75 -17.71 1.41
N ARG A 78 -15.83 -16.92 0.34
CA ARG A 78 -16.23 -15.50 0.42
C ARG A 78 -17.67 -15.33 0.88
N VAL A 79 -18.59 -16.19 0.44
CA VAL A 79 -19.98 -16.14 0.88
C VAL A 79 -20.09 -16.51 2.34
N GLU A 80 -19.43 -17.59 2.77
CA GLU A 80 -19.38 -18.00 4.18
C GLU A 80 -18.75 -16.91 5.07
N ALA A 81 -17.66 -16.28 4.65
CA ALA A 81 -17.04 -15.18 5.38
C ALA A 81 -18.00 -13.98 5.56
N LYS A 82 -18.81 -13.66 4.54
CA LYS A 82 -19.86 -12.63 4.66
C LYS A 82 -20.95 -13.01 5.67
N GLN A 83 -21.33 -14.28 5.72
CA GLN A 83 -22.30 -14.79 6.71
C GLN A 83 -21.71 -14.75 8.12
N ALA A 84 -20.47 -15.19 8.29
CA ALA A 84 -19.75 -15.11 9.54
C ALA A 84 -19.61 -13.66 10.06
N MET A 85 -19.42 -12.68 9.16
CA MET A 85 -19.42 -11.26 9.52
C MET A 85 -20.77 -10.79 10.08
N LYS A 86 -21.91 -11.33 9.61
CA LYS A 86 -23.22 -11.02 10.18
C LYS A 86 -23.33 -11.54 11.60
N VAL A 87 -22.88 -12.80 11.84
CA VAL A 87 -22.85 -13.40 13.18
C VAL A 87 -22.00 -12.57 14.14
N LEU A 88 -20.81 -12.12 13.71
CA LEU A 88 -19.96 -11.23 14.54
C LEU A 88 -20.71 -9.93 14.91
N ARG A 89 -21.34 -9.27 13.93
CA ARG A 89 -22.09 -8.04 14.16
C ARG A 89 -23.28 -8.23 15.11
N GLU A 90 -23.98 -9.36 15.05
CA GLU A 90 -25.07 -9.71 15.97
C GLU A 90 -24.55 -9.86 17.40
N LEU A 91 -23.45 -10.58 17.59
CA LEU A 91 -22.84 -10.77 18.92
C LEU A 91 -22.32 -9.46 19.51
N LEU A 92 -21.84 -8.55 18.67
CA LEU A 92 -21.36 -7.23 19.12
C LEU A 92 -22.50 -6.31 19.56
N ARG A 93 -23.68 -6.38 18.94
CA ARG A 93 -24.84 -5.57 19.34
C ARG A 93 -25.31 -5.84 20.78
N GLY A 94 -25.03 -7.03 21.31
CA GLY A 94 -25.35 -7.43 22.68
C GLY A 94 -24.17 -7.39 23.65
N SER A 95 -23.11 -6.68 23.33
CA SER A 95 -21.88 -6.62 24.13
C SER A 95 -21.42 -5.18 24.34
N ASP A 96 -20.73 -4.93 25.46
CA ASP A 96 -20.10 -3.63 25.77
C ASP A 96 -18.74 -3.44 25.06
N LEU A 97 -18.43 -4.27 24.06
CA LEU A 97 -17.17 -4.22 23.34
C LEU A 97 -17.16 -3.10 22.30
N GLU A 98 -16.37 -2.06 22.53
CA GLU A 98 -16.13 -0.98 21.57
C GLU A 98 -15.13 -1.41 20.50
N LEU A 99 -15.57 -2.21 19.53
CA LEU A 99 -14.77 -2.60 18.38
C LEU A 99 -15.56 -2.48 17.08
N LYS A 100 -14.88 -2.07 16.02
CA LYS A 100 -15.43 -1.92 14.68
C LYS A 100 -14.99 -3.12 13.82
N PRO A 101 -15.89 -4.03 13.43
CA PRO A 101 -15.55 -5.14 12.55
C PRO A 101 -15.33 -4.62 11.12
N ILE A 102 -14.21 -5.00 10.51
CA ILE A 102 -13.77 -4.50 9.20
C ILE A 102 -13.98 -5.55 8.11
N SER A 103 -13.39 -6.75 8.26
CA SER A 103 -13.48 -7.83 7.28
C SER A 103 -13.48 -9.19 7.95
N ALA A 104 -13.99 -10.19 7.25
CA ALA A 104 -13.82 -11.58 7.57
C ALA A 104 -13.23 -12.32 6.36
N GLU A 105 -12.30 -13.22 6.62
CA GLU A 105 -11.68 -14.09 5.61
C GLU A 105 -11.73 -15.52 6.10
N LEU A 106 -12.24 -16.42 5.29
CA LEU A 106 -12.11 -17.86 5.50
C LEU A 106 -10.84 -18.33 4.76
N VAL A 107 -9.95 -18.98 5.47
CA VAL A 107 -8.73 -19.57 4.88
C VAL A 107 -9.15 -20.58 3.81
N PHE A 108 -8.34 -20.75 2.76
CA PHE A 108 -8.72 -21.50 1.57
C PHE A 108 -9.17 -22.95 1.86
N ASP A 109 -8.51 -23.61 2.83
CA ASP A 109 -8.88 -24.96 3.28
C ASP A 109 -10.14 -25.02 4.19
N GLY A 110 -10.75 -23.86 4.48
CA GLY A 110 -11.93 -23.77 5.34
C GLY A 110 -11.68 -23.99 6.83
N SER A 111 -10.44 -24.20 7.26
CA SER A 111 -10.12 -24.59 8.64
C SER A 111 -10.30 -23.46 9.67
N ARG A 112 -10.21 -22.21 9.24
CA ARG A 112 -10.16 -21.04 10.13
C ARG A 112 -10.77 -19.80 9.50
N ILE A 113 -11.49 -19.04 10.31
CA ILE A 113 -11.99 -17.71 9.94
C ILE A 113 -11.16 -16.65 10.68
N VAL A 114 -10.66 -15.65 9.93
CA VAL A 114 -9.94 -14.50 10.45
C VAL A 114 -10.84 -13.28 10.35
N PHE A 115 -11.17 -12.67 11.49
CA PHE A 115 -11.88 -11.39 11.55
C PHE A 115 -10.88 -10.27 11.79
N SER A 116 -10.87 -9.28 10.92
CA SER A 116 -10.13 -8.04 11.14
C SER A 116 -11.03 -7.03 11.80
N TYR A 117 -10.55 -6.40 12.86
CA TYR A 117 -11.28 -5.36 13.60
C TYR A 117 -10.39 -4.17 13.93
N GLN A 118 -10.99 -3.02 14.15
CA GLN A 118 -10.36 -1.82 14.68
C GLN A 118 -10.93 -1.53 16.06
N ALA A 119 -10.06 -1.22 17.02
CA ALA A 119 -10.41 -0.75 18.34
C ALA A 119 -9.35 0.25 18.81
N ASP A 120 -9.76 1.23 19.61
CA ASP A 120 -8.86 2.25 20.17
C ASP A 120 -8.04 1.71 21.35
N THR A 121 -8.60 0.73 22.06
CA THR A 121 -7.96 0.01 23.17
C THR A 121 -7.75 -1.46 22.80
N ARG A 122 -7.08 -2.20 23.67
CA ARG A 122 -6.99 -3.68 23.55
C ARG A 122 -8.08 -4.33 24.39
N PRO A 123 -9.25 -4.65 23.83
CA PRO A 123 -10.30 -5.32 24.57
C PRO A 123 -9.95 -6.79 24.84
N ASP A 124 -10.48 -7.35 25.93
CA ASP A 124 -10.49 -8.79 26.11
C ASP A 124 -11.55 -9.42 25.19
N LEU A 125 -11.10 -10.25 24.27
CA LEU A 125 -11.94 -10.88 23.24
C LEU A 125 -12.19 -12.37 23.50
N THR A 126 -11.76 -12.91 24.64
CA THR A 126 -11.83 -14.35 24.94
C THR A 126 -13.26 -14.85 24.86
N ALA A 127 -14.19 -14.19 25.55
CA ALA A 127 -15.61 -14.57 25.55
C ALA A 127 -16.28 -14.43 24.15
N LEU A 128 -15.92 -13.38 23.39
CA LEU A 128 -16.40 -13.20 22.02
C LEU A 128 -15.88 -14.31 21.11
N GLN A 129 -14.60 -14.67 21.23
CA GLN A 129 -13.96 -15.71 20.42
C GLN A 129 -14.59 -17.08 20.68
N GLU A 130 -14.90 -17.41 21.94
CA GLU A 130 -15.61 -18.64 22.29
C GLU A 130 -17.03 -18.71 21.74
N LYS A 131 -17.80 -17.62 21.87
CA LYS A 131 -19.14 -17.52 21.28
C LYS A 131 -19.12 -17.67 19.75
N LEU A 132 -18.14 -17.05 19.09
CA LEU A 132 -17.97 -17.18 17.64
C LEU A 132 -17.60 -18.61 17.24
N ARG A 133 -16.69 -19.27 17.97
CA ARG A 133 -16.33 -20.68 17.73
C ARG A 133 -17.54 -21.60 17.84
N GLY A 134 -18.35 -21.42 18.89
CA GLY A 134 -19.57 -22.22 19.08
C GLY A 134 -20.64 -22.00 18.01
N ARG A 135 -20.76 -20.76 17.47
CA ARG A 135 -21.72 -20.44 16.42
C ARG A 135 -21.29 -20.86 15.02
N LEU A 136 -19.99 -20.82 14.74
CA LEU A 136 -19.44 -21.03 13.39
C LEU A 136 -18.85 -22.44 13.21
N ASP A 137 -18.69 -23.21 14.29
CA ASP A 137 -18.07 -24.53 14.32
C ASP A 137 -16.69 -24.56 13.61
N ARG A 138 -15.89 -23.52 13.80
CA ARG A 138 -14.59 -23.33 13.17
C ARG A 138 -13.62 -22.61 14.10
N ARG A 139 -12.34 -22.74 13.82
CA ARG A 139 -11.33 -21.92 14.49
C ARG A 139 -11.53 -20.45 14.13
N VAL A 140 -11.54 -19.60 15.14
CA VAL A 140 -11.72 -18.15 14.97
C VAL A 140 -10.44 -17.44 15.40
N GLU A 141 -9.96 -16.54 14.57
CA GLU A 141 -8.87 -15.62 14.86
C GLU A 141 -9.41 -14.19 14.79
N LEU A 142 -9.14 -13.40 15.82
CA LEU A 142 -9.50 -11.98 15.88
C LEU A 142 -8.21 -11.17 15.73
N ARG A 143 -8.10 -10.35 14.68
CA ARG A 143 -6.91 -9.59 14.34
C ARG A 143 -7.20 -8.09 14.38
N SER A 144 -6.51 -7.38 15.27
CA SER A 144 -6.54 -5.91 15.27
C SER A 144 -5.81 -5.35 14.06
N VAL A 145 -6.41 -4.35 13.41
CA VAL A 145 -5.83 -3.64 12.27
C VAL A 145 -5.69 -2.16 12.57
N GLY A 146 -4.57 -1.58 12.13
CA GLY A 146 -4.33 -0.16 12.29
C GLY A 146 -5.17 0.69 11.30
N PRO A 147 -5.29 2.01 11.54
CA PRO A 147 -6.17 2.88 10.74
C PRO A 147 -5.90 2.87 9.24
N ARG A 148 -4.62 2.83 8.82
CA ARG A 148 -4.28 2.74 7.39
C ARG A 148 -4.64 1.39 6.78
N GLU A 149 -4.44 0.30 7.52
CA GLU A 149 -4.84 -1.02 7.07
C GLU A 149 -6.36 -1.14 6.99
N CYS A 150 -7.09 -0.56 7.95
CA CYS A 150 -8.55 -0.45 7.90
C CYS A 150 -8.99 0.27 6.61
N ALA A 151 -8.46 1.46 6.31
CA ALA A 151 -8.77 2.20 5.09
C ALA A 151 -8.44 1.40 3.83
N ARG A 152 -7.33 0.64 3.83
CA ARG A 152 -6.93 -0.24 2.73
C ARG A 152 -7.92 -1.38 2.52
N LEU A 153 -8.37 -2.03 3.59
CA LEU A 153 -9.32 -3.16 3.53
C LEU A 153 -10.73 -2.72 3.14
N CYS A 154 -11.22 -1.61 3.69
CA CYS A 154 -12.51 -1.04 3.32
C CYS A 154 -12.52 -0.62 1.85
N GLY A 155 -11.43 0.00 1.41
CA GLY A 155 -11.28 0.57 0.07
C GLY A 155 -12.22 1.74 -0.14
N ASP A 156 -11.68 2.84 -0.63
CA ASP A 156 -12.42 4.05 -0.95
C ASP A 156 -11.52 4.95 -1.82
N HIS A 157 -11.97 6.17 -2.11
CA HIS A 157 -11.24 7.16 -2.89
C HIS A 157 -10.59 8.17 -1.95
N GLY A 158 -9.38 8.59 -2.33
CA GLY A 158 -8.66 9.65 -1.63
C GLY A 158 -9.26 11.03 -1.95
N LEU A 159 -8.74 12.07 -1.29
CA LEU A 159 -9.11 13.47 -1.58
C LEU A 159 -8.79 13.91 -3.01
N CYS A 160 -7.94 13.16 -3.72
CA CYS A 160 -7.60 13.34 -5.14
C CYS A 160 -8.62 12.68 -6.09
N GLY A 161 -9.64 11.98 -5.60
CA GLY A 161 -10.63 11.27 -6.41
C GLY A 161 -10.20 9.89 -6.92
N ASP A 162 -8.93 9.48 -6.71
CA ASP A 162 -8.44 8.16 -7.10
C ASP A 162 -8.51 7.17 -5.90
N GLN A 163 -8.42 5.87 -6.19
CA GLN A 163 -8.33 4.85 -5.14
C GLN A 163 -7.22 5.19 -4.13
N HIS A 164 -7.44 4.80 -2.87
CA HIS A 164 -6.41 4.96 -1.84
C HIS A 164 -5.05 4.43 -2.28
N CYS A 165 -4.00 5.26 -2.22
CA CYS A 165 -2.63 4.86 -2.59
C CYS A 165 -2.16 3.61 -1.85
N CYS A 166 -2.52 3.45 -0.56
CA CYS A 166 -2.19 2.26 0.22
C CYS A 166 -2.85 0.97 -0.32
N ARG A 167 -3.90 1.08 -1.14
CA ARG A 167 -4.53 -0.05 -1.82
C ARG A 167 -3.99 -0.26 -3.23
N LYS A 168 -3.72 0.83 -3.94
CA LYS A 168 -3.22 0.82 -5.33
C LYS A 168 -1.74 0.40 -5.39
N PHE A 169 -0.94 0.85 -4.41
CA PHE A 169 0.50 0.62 -4.31
C PHE A 169 0.88 -0.02 -2.96
N PRO A 170 0.52 -1.29 -2.73
CA PRO A 170 0.68 -1.94 -1.42
C PRO A 170 2.14 -2.19 -1.00
N SER A 171 3.09 -2.12 -1.92
CA SER A 171 4.53 -2.31 -1.66
C SER A 171 5.20 -1.12 -0.97
N HIS A 172 4.55 0.05 -0.89
CA HIS A 172 5.07 1.22 -0.19
C HIS A 172 4.88 1.10 1.33
N GLU A 173 5.67 0.27 1.97
CA GLU A 173 5.71 0.12 3.44
C GLU A 173 6.71 1.07 4.13
N GLN A 174 7.34 1.99 3.38
CA GLN A 174 8.28 2.94 3.96
C GLN A 174 7.58 3.85 4.97
N PRO A 175 8.25 4.15 6.11
CA PRO A 175 7.72 5.10 7.08
C PRO A 175 7.60 6.49 6.43
N ILE A 176 6.42 7.09 6.58
CA ILE A 176 6.14 8.42 6.04
C ILE A 176 6.49 9.44 7.10
N THR A 177 7.32 10.40 6.76
CA THR A 177 7.83 11.43 7.68
C THR A 177 7.34 12.82 7.29
N LEU A 178 7.31 13.74 8.27
CA LEU A 178 7.02 15.15 8.03
C LEU A 178 8.07 15.81 7.13
N ARG A 179 9.31 15.29 7.11
CA ARG A 179 10.37 15.76 6.22
C ARG A 179 9.95 15.61 4.75
N MET A 180 9.30 14.49 4.39
CA MET A 180 8.82 14.28 3.02
C MET A 180 7.79 15.35 2.59
N ALA A 181 6.95 15.82 3.50
CA ALA A 181 6.02 16.91 3.22
C ALA A 181 6.74 18.27 3.05
N LYS A 182 7.78 18.52 3.85
CA LYS A 182 8.62 19.72 3.71
C LYS A 182 9.42 19.71 2.41
N ASP A 183 9.98 18.56 2.04
CA ASP A 183 10.72 18.40 0.79
C ASP A 183 9.82 18.61 -0.45
N GLN A 184 8.51 18.42 -0.31
CA GLN A 184 7.49 18.68 -1.33
C GLN A 184 6.82 20.07 -1.17
N GLU A 185 7.35 20.93 -0.32
CA GLU A 185 6.88 22.31 -0.09
C GLU A 185 5.39 22.42 0.25
N LEU A 186 4.84 21.36 0.86
CA LEU A 186 3.44 21.36 1.24
C LEU A 186 3.19 22.18 2.51
N PRO A 187 2.09 22.93 2.57
CA PRO A 187 1.66 23.61 3.79
C PRO A 187 1.51 22.58 4.92
N MET A 188 2.15 22.84 6.08
CA MET A 188 2.19 21.93 7.22
C MET A 188 0.88 21.85 8.01
N SER A 189 -0.25 22.25 7.42
CA SER A 189 -1.57 22.11 8.02
C SER A 189 -2.02 20.64 7.96
N SER A 190 -2.61 20.15 9.05
CA SER A 190 -3.05 18.74 9.16
C SER A 190 -3.94 18.28 8.00
N GLY A 191 -4.88 19.11 7.55
CA GLY A 191 -5.76 18.80 6.43
C GLY A 191 -5.05 18.62 5.08
N ARG A 192 -3.86 19.21 4.90
CA ARG A 192 -3.07 19.11 3.67
C ARG A 192 -2.18 17.87 3.63
N ILE A 193 -1.65 17.43 4.77
CA ILE A 193 -0.68 16.35 4.86
C ILE A 193 -1.25 15.05 5.43
N THR A 194 -2.48 15.06 5.97
CA THR A 194 -3.15 13.89 6.56
C THR A 194 -4.13 13.27 5.56
N GLY A 195 -4.10 11.95 5.44
CA GLY A 195 -5.05 11.17 4.65
C GLY A 195 -6.32 10.84 5.43
N LEU A 196 -7.33 10.26 4.76
CA LEU A 196 -8.60 9.84 5.38
C LEU A 196 -8.43 8.81 6.50
N CYS A 197 -7.30 8.10 6.54
CA CYS A 197 -6.97 7.18 7.63
C CYS A 197 -6.43 7.89 8.90
N GLY A 198 -6.38 9.22 8.95
CA GLY A 198 -5.84 9.99 10.06
C GLY A 198 -4.30 10.00 10.19
N ARG A 199 -3.58 9.34 9.27
CA ARG A 199 -2.11 9.33 9.22
C ARG A 199 -1.59 10.16 8.06
N LEU A 200 -0.30 10.51 8.04
CA LEU A 200 0.33 11.20 6.92
C LEU A 200 -0.01 10.51 5.58
N ARG A 201 -0.24 11.29 4.54
CA ARG A 201 -0.61 10.79 3.21
C ARG A 201 0.47 9.89 2.65
N CYS A 202 0.10 8.71 2.14
CA CYS A 202 1.04 7.77 1.53
C CYS A 202 1.59 8.24 0.18
N CYS A 203 0.90 9.13 -0.54
CA CYS A 203 1.42 9.77 -1.74
C CYS A 203 2.72 10.56 -1.46
N LEU A 204 2.90 11.12 -0.26
CA LEU A 204 4.16 11.80 0.12
C LEU A 204 5.37 10.88 -0.06
N ALA A 205 5.29 9.64 0.42
CA ALA A 205 6.38 8.69 0.27
C ALA A 205 6.52 8.19 -1.18
N PHE A 206 5.40 8.07 -1.90
CA PHE A 206 5.39 7.64 -3.29
C PHE A 206 6.08 8.64 -4.22
N GLU A 207 5.82 9.93 -4.02
CA GLU A 207 6.34 11.01 -4.85
C GLU A 207 7.73 11.51 -4.39
N HIS A 208 8.11 11.28 -3.12
CA HIS A 208 9.34 11.78 -2.54
C HIS A 208 10.63 11.50 -3.33
N PRO A 209 10.83 10.31 -3.95
CA PRO A 209 12.02 10.08 -4.77
C PRO A 209 12.15 11.04 -5.94
N THR A 210 11.04 11.41 -6.60
CA THR A 210 11.01 12.36 -7.71
C THR A 210 11.44 13.76 -7.24
N TYR A 211 10.86 14.24 -6.12
CA TYR A 211 11.25 15.53 -5.53
C TYR A 211 12.71 15.56 -5.08
N LYS A 212 13.18 14.46 -4.51
CA LYS A 212 14.59 14.36 -4.09
C LYS A 212 15.53 14.40 -5.31
N SER A 213 15.26 13.59 -6.33
CA SER A 213 16.05 13.56 -7.57
C SER A 213 16.10 14.93 -8.27
N PHE A 214 14.96 15.63 -8.30
CA PHE A 214 14.90 17.00 -8.81
C PHE A 214 15.84 17.94 -8.02
N ARG A 215 15.70 17.96 -6.69
CA ARG A 215 16.50 18.84 -5.81
C ARG A 215 18.00 18.56 -5.85
N ASP A 216 18.38 17.29 -6.08
CA ASP A 216 19.79 16.92 -6.19
C ASP A 216 20.43 17.46 -7.50
N ARG A 217 19.61 17.79 -8.53
CA ARG A 217 20.03 18.32 -9.83
C ARG A 217 19.81 19.84 -9.96
N ALA A 218 18.72 20.33 -9.37
CA ALA A 218 18.33 21.74 -9.54
C ALA A 218 19.24 22.72 -8.82
N PRO A 219 19.57 23.86 -9.44
CA PRO A 219 20.26 24.96 -8.77
C PRO A 219 19.40 25.48 -7.60
N ARG A 220 20.03 25.88 -6.51
CA ARG A 220 19.29 26.30 -5.30
C ARG A 220 18.54 27.61 -5.53
N VAL A 221 17.33 27.72 -4.95
CA VAL A 221 16.58 28.98 -4.91
C VAL A 221 17.43 30.09 -4.29
N GLY A 222 17.43 31.26 -4.91
CA GLY A 222 18.27 32.41 -4.56
C GLY A 222 19.67 32.40 -5.17
N ARG A 223 20.05 31.36 -5.92
CA ARG A 223 21.33 31.34 -6.66
C ARG A 223 21.20 31.96 -8.04
N ARG A 224 22.28 32.60 -8.49
CA ARG A 224 22.41 33.07 -9.85
C ARG A 224 22.73 31.93 -10.79
N VAL A 225 22.04 31.93 -11.91
CA VAL A 225 22.22 30.95 -12.97
C VAL A 225 22.40 31.65 -14.31
N GLU A 226 23.13 31.02 -15.20
CA GLU A 226 23.21 31.35 -16.60
C GLU A 226 22.36 30.37 -17.39
N THR A 227 21.54 30.88 -18.31
CA THR A 227 20.63 30.11 -19.12
C THR A 227 20.71 30.56 -20.58
N PRO A 228 20.26 29.78 -21.57
CA PRO A 228 20.19 30.20 -22.97
C PRO A 228 19.33 31.48 -23.22
N GLN A 229 18.42 31.83 -22.28
CA GLN A 229 17.57 33.00 -22.36
C GLN A 229 18.15 34.21 -21.61
N GLY A 230 19.30 34.05 -20.93
CA GLY A 230 19.98 35.09 -20.15
C GLY A 230 20.22 34.68 -18.72
N GLY A 231 21.02 35.49 -18.01
CA GLY A 231 21.32 35.27 -16.59
C GLY A 231 20.21 35.81 -15.69
N GLY A 232 20.02 35.16 -14.53
CA GLY A 232 19.04 35.58 -13.53
C GLY A 232 19.18 34.82 -12.21
N VAL A 233 18.22 35.02 -11.31
CA VAL A 233 18.15 34.36 -10.01
C VAL A 233 17.01 33.36 -10.00
N VAL A 234 17.28 32.14 -9.49
CA VAL A 234 16.23 31.13 -9.34
C VAL A 234 15.30 31.53 -8.20
N THR A 235 14.00 31.65 -8.48
CA THR A 235 12.99 32.08 -7.51
C THR A 235 12.04 30.96 -7.07
N ALA A 236 11.73 30.01 -7.96
CA ALA A 236 10.81 28.90 -7.67
C ALA A 236 11.15 27.64 -8.45
N TYR A 237 10.51 26.53 -8.06
CA TYR A 237 10.60 25.24 -8.75
C TYR A 237 9.26 24.77 -9.25
N GLN A 238 9.26 24.08 -10.39
CA GLN A 238 8.14 23.32 -10.91
C GLN A 238 8.58 21.86 -11.12
N VAL A 239 8.60 21.10 -10.03
CA VAL A 239 9.19 19.75 -9.97
C VAL A 239 8.60 18.79 -11.00
N LEU A 240 7.27 18.88 -11.26
CA LEU A 240 6.59 17.97 -12.18
C LEU A 240 6.91 18.22 -13.66
N SER A 241 7.31 19.45 -14.00
CA SER A 241 7.76 19.82 -15.35
C SER A 241 9.28 19.84 -15.50
N ASP A 242 10.02 19.51 -14.45
CA ASP A 242 11.48 19.51 -14.40
C ASP A 242 12.07 20.90 -14.73
N THR A 243 11.37 21.97 -14.31
CA THR A 243 11.73 23.37 -14.59
C THR A 243 11.96 24.18 -13.33
N CYS A 244 12.72 25.26 -13.43
CA CYS A 244 12.81 26.31 -12.42
C CYS A 244 12.42 27.67 -13.03
N THR A 245 11.88 28.55 -12.19
CA THR A 245 11.57 29.92 -12.56
C THR A 245 12.78 30.79 -12.29
N VAL A 246 13.23 31.50 -13.31
CA VAL A 246 14.37 32.41 -13.25
C VAL A 246 13.90 33.85 -13.44
N GLU A 247 14.33 34.74 -12.56
CA GLU A 247 14.07 36.17 -12.61
C GLU A 247 15.33 36.93 -13.08
N PRO A 248 15.34 37.49 -14.28
CA PRO A 248 16.47 38.25 -14.81
C PRO A 248 16.58 39.66 -14.18
N GLU A 249 17.73 40.29 -14.30
CA GLU A 249 17.97 41.66 -13.82
C GLU A 249 17.26 42.76 -14.71
N GLY A 250 16.04 42.61 -14.98
CA GLY A 250 15.28 43.55 -15.78
C GLY A 250 14.51 42.82 -16.88
N GLY A 251 13.31 42.45 -16.56
CA GLY A 251 12.41 41.68 -17.43
C GLY A 251 11.46 40.78 -16.63
N ASP A 252 10.61 40.11 -17.36
CA ASP A 252 9.67 39.17 -16.76
C ASP A 252 10.35 37.84 -16.43
N SER A 253 9.93 37.19 -15.34
CA SER A 253 10.38 35.85 -14.99
C SER A 253 9.96 34.81 -16.03
N PHE A 254 10.81 33.80 -16.26
CA PHE A 254 10.55 32.75 -17.22
C PHE A 254 10.88 31.38 -16.60
N ASP A 255 10.19 30.34 -17.10
CA ASP A 255 10.45 28.96 -16.70
C ASP A 255 11.41 28.28 -17.68
N ILE A 256 12.40 27.55 -17.14
CA ILE A 256 13.40 26.85 -17.94
C ILE A 256 13.71 25.48 -17.36
N LEU A 257 14.08 24.52 -18.21
CA LEU A 257 14.52 23.20 -17.76
C LEU A 257 15.74 23.31 -16.87
N ILE A 258 15.79 22.55 -15.79
CA ILE A 258 16.92 22.59 -14.85
C ILE A 258 18.24 22.16 -15.50
N ASP A 259 18.19 21.29 -16.52
CA ASP A 259 19.39 20.84 -17.24
C ASP A 259 20.00 21.95 -18.12
N ASP A 260 19.24 23.00 -18.45
CA ASP A 260 19.69 24.19 -19.20
C ASP A 260 20.20 25.30 -18.25
N CYS A 261 20.15 25.10 -16.94
CA CYS A 261 20.62 26.05 -15.93
C CYS A 261 22.04 25.70 -15.47
N ARG A 262 22.96 26.66 -15.58
CA ARG A 262 24.30 26.55 -15.03
C ARG A 262 24.44 27.48 -13.83
N GLU A 263 24.63 26.93 -12.61
CA GLU A 263 24.84 27.72 -11.41
C GLU A 263 26.17 28.50 -11.52
N LEU A 264 26.11 29.79 -11.29
CA LEU A 264 27.28 30.65 -11.24
C LEU A 264 27.87 30.60 -9.81
N ALA A 265 29.18 30.43 -9.70
CA ALA A 265 29.90 30.25 -8.43
C ALA A 265 29.78 31.46 -7.48
#